data_d4c98178c9e9a965d1d0298b1d5de71f
#
_entry.id   d4c98178c9e9a965d1d0298b1d5de71f
#
_cell.length_a   1.000
_cell.length_b   1.000
_cell.length_c   1.000
_cell.angle_alpha   90.00
_cell.angle_beta   90.00
_cell.angle_gamma   90.00
#
_symmetry.space_group_name_H-M   'P 1'
#
loop_
_entity.id
_entity.type
_entity.pdbx_description
1 polymer ?
#
loop_
_entity_poly.entity_id
_entity_poly.type
_entity_poly.pdbx_seq_one_letter_code
_entity_poly.pdbx_strand_id
1 'polypeptide(L)'
;MAVDVTTEVVINLAREQVAGYAADPSNAPEWYENIESIDWKTPPPVGVGSKMDFVAHFLGRRLTYTYEVVELVPGERLVMRTAQGPFPMETTYTWETTGDGATRMTLRNRGEPSGFSRVGAPLMAAAVRRETTKNLKCLKALLEKEDAQG
;
A
#
# COMPACT_ATOMS: atom_id res chain seq x y z
N MET A 1 -4.44 -9.88 18.68
CA MET A 1 -5.01 -8.56 18.31
C MET A 1 -5.04 -8.44 16.80
N ALA A 2 -6.23 -8.40 16.25
CA ALA A 2 -6.40 -8.27 14.79
C ALA A 2 -6.69 -6.81 14.43
N VAL A 3 -6.11 -6.35 13.34
CA VAL A 3 -6.34 -5.01 12.80
C VAL A 3 -6.84 -5.13 11.38
N ASP A 4 -7.87 -4.38 11.02
CA ASP A 4 -8.42 -4.32 9.67
C ASP A 4 -8.86 -2.88 9.42
N VAL A 5 -8.08 -2.17 8.59
CA VAL A 5 -8.29 -0.75 8.31
C VAL A 5 -8.38 -0.52 6.80
N THR A 6 -9.42 0.18 6.36
CA THR A 6 -9.59 0.60 4.98
C THR A 6 -9.59 2.12 4.91
N THR A 7 -8.77 2.66 4.02
CA THR A 7 -8.74 4.09 3.71
C THR A 7 -8.91 4.29 2.22
N GLU A 8 -9.33 5.49 1.81
CA GLU A 8 -9.54 5.76 0.39
C GLU A 8 -9.21 7.20 0.03
N VAL A 9 -8.98 7.41 -1.26
CA VAL A 9 -8.74 8.73 -1.83
C VAL A 9 -9.30 8.77 -3.25
N VAL A 10 -9.75 9.94 -3.68
CA VAL A 10 -10.13 10.16 -5.09
C VAL A 10 -9.03 10.95 -5.77
N ILE A 11 -8.49 10.39 -6.84
CA ILE A 11 -7.40 10.97 -7.62
C ILE A 11 -7.96 11.36 -8.99
N ASN A 12 -7.73 12.60 -9.42
CA ASN A 12 -8.31 13.15 -10.64
C ASN A 12 -7.53 12.72 -11.90
N LEU A 13 -7.34 11.41 -12.05
CA LEU A 13 -6.67 10.79 -13.19
C LEU A 13 -7.39 9.49 -13.54
N ALA A 14 -7.14 9.00 -14.76
CA ALA A 14 -7.73 7.76 -15.24
C ALA A 14 -7.23 6.56 -14.41
N ARG A 15 -8.08 5.55 -14.29
CA ARG A 15 -7.83 4.36 -13.47
C ARG A 15 -6.52 3.64 -13.85
N GLU A 16 -6.29 3.46 -15.13
CA GLU A 16 -5.09 2.77 -15.62
C GLU A 16 -3.82 3.52 -15.26
N GLN A 17 -3.88 4.83 -15.26
CA GLN A 17 -2.73 5.67 -14.91
C GLN A 17 -2.43 5.58 -13.40
N VAL A 18 -3.46 5.66 -12.56
CA VAL A 18 -3.29 5.55 -11.11
C VAL A 18 -2.81 4.16 -10.73
N ALA A 19 -3.49 3.12 -11.22
CA ALA A 19 -3.14 1.75 -10.90
C ALA A 19 -1.76 1.37 -11.42
N GLY A 20 -1.40 1.82 -12.63
CA GLY A 20 -0.08 1.52 -13.20
C GLY A 20 1.06 2.05 -12.36
N TYR A 21 0.88 3.20 -11.75
CA TYR A 21 1.90 3.76 -10.85
C TYR A 21 1.86 3.11 -9.46
N ALA A 22 0.68 3.03 -8.85
CA ALA A 22 0.53 2.58 -7.47
C ALA A 22 0.80 1.07 -7.31
N ALA A 23 0.51 0.27 -8.34
CA ALA A 23 0.73 -1.17 -8.27
C ALA A 23 2.20 -1.56 -8.47
N ASP A 24 3.05 -0.64 -8.94
CA ASP A 24 4.47 -0.92 -9.11
C ASP A 24 5.19 -0.77 -7.77
N PRO A 25 5.68 -1.88 -7.17
CA PRO A 25 6.36 -1.81 -5.87
C PRO A 25 7.58 -0.91 -5.87
N SER A 26 8.23 -0.71 -7.03
CA SER A 26 9.40 0.16 -7.12
C SER A 26 9.07 1.61 -6.80
N ASN A 27 7.80 2.01 -6.94
CA ASN A 27 7.36 3.37 -6.64
C ASN A 27 6.93 3.54 -5.18
N ALA A 28 6.83 2.45 -4.41
CA ALA A 28 6.33 2.52 -3.04
C ALA A 28 7.06 3.53 -2.16
N PRO A 29 8.41 3.62 -2.18
CA PRO A 29 9.11 4.60 -1.35
C PRO A 29 8.78 6.06 -1.69
N GLU A 30 8.22 6.32 -2.85
CA GLU A 30 7.89 7.68 -3.28
C GLU A 30 6.61 8.21 -2.64
N TRP A 31 5.67 7.32 -2.33
CA TRP A 31 4.39 7.75 -1.75
C TRP A 31 4.11 7.20 -0.36
N TYR A 32 4.79 6.13 0.07
CA TYR A 32 4.77 5.68 1.46
C TYR A 32 5.86 6.40 2.24
N GLU A 33 5.49 7.31 3.12
CA GLU A 33 6.49 8.02 3.93
C GLU A 33 7.30 7.07 4.81
N ASN A 34 6.69 5.97 5.23
CA ASN A 34 7.29 5.04 6.17
C ASN A 34 8.03 3.88 5.51
N ILE A 35 8.01 3.75 4.18
CA ILE A 35 8.80 2.72 3.48
C ILE A 35 10.15 3.33 3.09
N GLU A 36 11.21 2.78 3.67
CA GLU A 36 12.57 3.22 3.42
C GLU A 36 13.12 2.68 2.10
N SER A 37 12.88 1.38 1.83
CA SER A 37 13.42 0.71 0.65
C SER A 37 12.61 -0.50 0.27
N ILE A 38 12.82 -0.90 -0.98
CA ILE A 38 12.26 -2.14 -1.56
C ILE A 38 13.37 -2.88 -2.30
N ASP A 39 13.37 -4.20 -2.18
CA ASP A 39 14.29 -5.08 -2.89
C ASP A 39 13.50 -6.22 -3.53
N TRP A 40 13.52 -6.29 -4.86
CA TRP A 40 12.84 -7.35 -5.61
C TRP A 40 13.55 -8.68 -5.40
N LYS A 41 12.81 -9.69 -4.96
CA LYS A 41 13.31 -11.06 -4.83
C LYS A 41 13.03 -11.89 -6.09
N THR A 42 12.08 -11.46 -6.89
CA THR A 42 11.76 -12.01 -8.21
C THR A 42 11.91 -10.91 -9.24
N PRO A 43 12.19 -11.22 -10.52
CA PRO A 43 12.36 -10.18 -11.52
C PRO A 43 11.07 -9.36 -11.75
N PRO A 44 11.16 -8.01 -11.95
CA PRO A 44 10.02 -7.25 -12.41
C PRO A 44 9.64 -7.65 -13.83
N PRO A 45 8.43 -7.33 -14.32
CA PRO A 45 7.41 -6.53 -13.67
C PRO A 45 6.60 -7.31 -12.63
N VAL A 46 5.81 -6.56 -11.85
CA VAL A 46 4.95 -7.16 -10.81
C VAL A 46 3.92 -8.10 -11.43
N GLY A 47 3.71 -9.23 -10.79
CA GLY A 47 2.72 -10.21 -11.18
C GLY A 47 2.45 -11.16 -10.03
N VAL A 48 1.46 -12.05 -10.19
CA VAL A 48 1.17 -13.06 -9.17
C VAL A 48 2.41 -13.92 -8.97
N GLY A 49 2.80 -14.11 -7.71
CA GLY A 49 4.02 -14.82 -7.34
C GLY A 49 5.24 -13.93 -7.14
N SER A 50 5.17 -12.65 -7.52
CA SER A 50 6.27 -11.72 -7.26
C SER A 50 6.51 -11.58 -5.78
N LYS A 51 7.79 -11.52 -5.38
CA LYS A 51 8.19 -11.33 -3.98
C LYS A 51 9.13 -10.14 -3.88
N MET A 52 8.91 -9.33 -2.86
CA MET A 52 9.70 -8.13 -2.59
C MET A 52 9.95 -8.01 -1.09
N ASP A 53 11.16 -7.59 -0.73
CA ASP A 53 11.47 -7.24 0.65
C ASP A 53 11.28 -5.74 0.84
N PHE A 54 10.54 -5.39 1.88
CA PHE A 54 10.32 -3.99 2.26
C PHE A 54 10.99 -3.71 3.59
N VAL A 55 11.59 -2.53 3.70
CA VAL A 55 12.05 -1.98 4.98
C VAL A 55 11.18 -0.78 5.29
N ALA A 56 10.50 -0.83 6.41
CA ALA A 56 9.54 0.21 6.80
C ALA A 56 9.74 0.61 8.26
N HIS A 57 9.23 1.80 8.60
CA HIS A 57 9.21 2.31 9.97
C HIS A 57 7.77 2.48 10.42
N PHE A 58 7.45 1.96 11.59
CA PHE A 58 6.10 2.08 12.14
C PHE A 58 6.16 2.09 13.67
N LEU A 59 5.55 3.10 14.26
CA LEU A 59 5.50 3.30 15.71
C LEU A 59 6.89 3.19 16.37
N GLY A 60 7.87 3.84 15.74
CA GLY A 60 9.25 3.89 16.27
C GLY A 60 10.07 2.64 16.02
N ARG A 61 9.56 1.67 15.28
CA ARG A 61 10.26 0.41 14.98
C ARG A 61 10.57 0.31 13.50
N ARG A 62 11.76 -0.21 13.20
CA ARG A 62 12.17 -0.55 11.83
C ARG A 62 11.78 -2.01 11.57
N LEU A 63 10.97 -2.23 10.54
CA LEU A 63 10.44 -3.54 10.18
C LEU A 63 10.98 -3.97 8.83
N THR A 64 11.37 -5.24 8.72
CA THR A 64 11.72 -5.85 7.44
C THR A 64 10.78 -7.01 7.19
N TYR A 65 10.14 -7.04 6.03
CA TYR A 65 9.20 -8.10 5.70
C TYR A 65 9.19 -8.37 4.20
N THR A 66 8.83 -9.62 3.85
CA THR A 66 8.69 -10.03 2.45
C THR A 66 7.21 -10.12 2.12
N TYR A 67 6.78 -9.37 1.10
CA TYR A 67 5.44 -9.50 0.55
C TYR A 67 5.47 -10.37 -0.70
N GLU A 68 4.43 -11.17 -0.85
CA GLU A 68 4.17 -11.93 -2.05
C GLU A 68 2.86 -11.46 -2.67
N VAL A 69 2.86 -11.20 -3.99
CA VAL A 69 1.65 -10.86 -4.71
C VAL A 69 0.83 -12.13 -4.91
N VAL A 70 -0.37 -12.16 -4.36
CA VAL A 70 -1.25 -13.34 -4.43
C VAL A 70 -2.42 -13.13 -5.39
N GLU A 71 -2.72 -11.89 -5.75
CA GLU A 71 -3.75 -11.57 -6.74
C GLU A 71 -3.37 -10.27 -7.44
N LEU A 72 -3.54 -10.24 -8.75
CA LEU A 72 -3.35 -9.01 -9.53
C LEU A 72 -4.32 -9.03 -10.70
N VAL A 73 -5.27 -8.08 -10.66
CA VAL A 73 -6.15 -7.77 -11.78
C VAL A 73 -5.79 -6.34 -12.23
N PRO A 74 -5.06 -6.20 -13.34
CA PRO A 74 -4.54 -4.89 -13.76
C PRO A 74 -5.62 -3.82 -13.81
N GLY A 75 -5.35 -2.67 -13.20
CA GLY A 75 -6.28 -1.56 -13.15
C GLY A 75 -7.43 -1.71 -12.15
N GLU A 76 -7.55 -2.87 -11.49
CA GLU A 76 -8.68 -3.13 -10.60
C GLU A 76 -8.26 -3.51 -9.18
N ARG A 77 -7.31 -4.45 -9.03
CA ARG A 77 -7.00 -4.99 -7.71
C ARG A 77 -5.58 -5.55 -7.63
N LEU A 78 -4.95 -5.31 -6.49
CA LEU A 78 -3.67 -5.92 -6.13
C LEU A 78 -3.75 -6.39 -4.68
N VAL A 79 -3.43 -7.66 -4.43
CA VAL A 79 -3.37 -8.22 -3.07
C VAL A 79 -1.97 -8.77 -2.81
N MET A 80 -1.38 -8.34 -1.70
CA MET A 80 -0.08 -8.80 -1.24
C MET A 80 -0.19 -9.33 0.18
N ARG A 81 0.54 -10.42 0.48
CA ARG A 81 0.60 -11.01 1.82
C ARG A 81 2.03 -11.20 2.25
N THR A 82 2.27 -11.14 3.54
CA THR A 82 3.60 -11.47 4.06
C THR A 82 3.91 -12.94 3.84
N ALA A 83 5.04 -13.20 3.18
CA ALA A 83 5.64 -14.54 3.10
C ALA A 83 6.58 -14.74 4.28
N GLN A 84 7.27 -13.68 4.71
CA GLN A 84 8.13 -13.66 5.89
C GLN A 84 8.06 -12.27 6.52
N GLY A 85 8.18 -12.22 7.84
CA GLY A 85 8.17 -10.96 8.55
C GLY A 85 7.87 -11.14 10.02
N PRO A 86 7.84 -10.04 10.78
CA PRO A 86 7.60 -10.09 12.22
C PRO A 86 6.18 -10.51 12.60
N PHE A 87 5.20 -10.32 11.69
CA PHE A 87 3.80 -10.71 11.93
C PHE A 87 3.04 -10.82 10.60
N PRO A 88 1.94 -11.59 10.57
CA PRO A 88 1.14 -11.74 9.34
C PRO A 88 0.43 -10.44 8.96
N MET A 89 0.52 -10.06 7.69
CA MET A 89 -0.16 -8.88 7.15
C MET A 89 -0.66 -9.16 5.74
N GLU A 90 -1.74 -8.46 5.37
CA GLU A 90 -2.26 -8.46 4.00
C GLU A 90 -2.61 -7.04 3.61
N THR A 91 -2.17 -6.62 2.44
CA THR A 91 -2.47 -5.29 1.89
C THR A 91 -3.22 -5.46 0.57
N THR A 92 -4.36 -4.81 0.45
CA THR A 92 -5.18 -4.83 -0.76
C THR A 92 -5.35 -3.41 -1.29
N TYR A 93 -5.04 -3.21 -2.57
CA TYR A 93 -5.35 -1.99 -3.31
C TYR A 93 -6.51 -2.30 -4.26
N THR A 94 -7.48 -1.40 -4.34
CA THR A 94 -8.53 -1.46 -5.36
C THR A 94 -8.67 -0.11 -6.04
N TRP A 95 -9.02 -0.13 -7.31
CA TRP A 95 -9.21 1.08 -8.12
C TRP A 95 -10.54 1.01 -8.84
N GLU A 96 -11.32 2.08 -8.73
CA GLU A 96 -12.63 2.19 -9.38
C GLU A 96 -12.73 3.54 -10.08
N THR A 97 -13.30 3.55 -11.29
CA THR A 97 -13.59 4.79 -11.98
C THR A 97 -14.82 5.45 -11.36
N THR A 98 -14.71 6.73 -11.00
CA THR A 98 -15.85 7.51 -10.48
C THR A 98 -16.71 8.02 -11.64
N GLY A 99 -17.90 8.54 -11.32
CA GLY A 99 -18.83 9.02 -12.34
C GLY A 99 -18.31 10.17 -13.21
N ASP A 100 -17.30 10.91 -12.73
CA ASP A 100 -16.68 12.03 -13.45
C ASP A 100 -15.34 11.67 -14.09
N GLY A 101 -15.01 10.38 -14.17
CA GLY A 101 -13.78 9.91 -14.81
C GLY A 101 -12.53 9.92 -13.95
N ALA A 102 -12.64 10.30 -12.68
CA ALA A 102 -11.56 10.18 -11.72
C ALA A 102 -11.45 8.74 -11.20
N THR A 103 -10.52 8.50 -10.30
CA THR A 103 -10.30 7.17 -9.73
C THR A 103 -10.43 7.21 -8.21
N ARG A 104 -11.26 6.31 -7.67
CA ARG A 104 -11.28 6.03 -6.23
C ARG A 104 -10.32 4.88 -5.98
N MET A 105 -9.29 5.14 -5.18
CA MET A 105 -8.37 4.10 -4.73
C MET A 105 -8.64 3.79 -3.27
N THR A 106 -8.81 2.50 -2.95
CA THR A 106 -8.90 2.05 -1.57
C THR A 106 -7.65 1.26 -1.21
N LEU A 107 -7.25 1.40 0.04
CA LEU A 107 -6.11 0.68 0.60
C LEU A 107 -6.57 0.03 1.89
N ARG A 108 -6.52 -1.30 1.93
CA ARG A 108 -6.93 -2.08 3.10
C ARG A 108 -5.72 -2.80 3.66
N ASN A 109 -5.48 -2.62 4.95
CA ASN A 109 -4.45 -3.35 5.67
C ASN A 109 -5.08 -4.20 6.74
N ARG A 110 -4.80 -5.51 6.72
CA ARG A 110 -5.23 -6.47 7.75
C ARG A 110 -4.01 -7.17 8.32
N GLY A 111 -4.03 -7.44 9.60
CA GLY A 111 -2.93 -8.17 10.19
C GLY A 111 -3.08 -8.39 11.68
N GLU A 112 -2.10 -9.11 12.23
CA GLU A 112 -2.00 -9.36 13.67
C GLU A 112 -0.63 -8.90 14.15
N PRO A 113 -0.49 -7.59 14.45
CA PRO A 113 0.81 -7.00 14.76
C PRO A 113 1.28 -7.38 16.18
N SER A 114 1.71 -8.62 16.35
CA SER A 114 2.10 -9.18 17.64
C SER A 114 3.26 -8.43 18.30
N GLY A 115 4.15 -7.83 17.52
CA GLY A 115 5.26 -7.03 18.05
C GLY A 115 4.82 -5.73 18.72
N PHE A 116 3.55 -5.36 18.62
CA PHE A 116 2.98 -4.16 19.20
C PHE A 116 1.88 -4.49 20.21
N SER A 117 1.99 -5.62 20.92
CA SER A 117 0.96 -6.15 21.79
C SER A 117 0.57 -5.22 22.94
N ARG A 118 1.45 -4.27 23.32
CA ARG A 118 1.15 -3.28 24.37
C ARG A 118 0.25 -2.15 23.88
N VAL A 119 0.12 -2.02 22.57
CA VAL A 119 -0.79 -1.04 21.96
C VAL A 119 -2.13 -1.72 21.75
N GLY A 120 -3.21 -1.19 22.29
CA GLY A 120 -4.54 -1.77 22.13
C GLY A 120 -4.99 -1.73 20.67
N ALA A 121 -5.88 -2.64 20.28
CA ALA A 121 -6.37 -2.73 18.91
C ALA A 121 -6.93 -1.40 18.39
N PRO A 122 -7.74 -0.61 19.16
CA PRO A 122 -8.22 0.68 18.66
C PRO A 122 -7.11 1.68 18.39
N LEU A 123 -6.05 1.71 19.22
CA LEU A 123 -4.91 2.61 18.99
C LEU A 123 -4.09 2.18 17.81
N MET A 124 -3.92 0.87 17.63
CA MET A 124 -3.21 0.32 16.47
C MET A 124 -3.97 0.64 15.18
N ALA A 125 -5.29 0.44 15.16
CA ALA A 125 -6.12 0.76 14.00
C ALA A 125 -6.04 2.26 13.68
N ALA A 126 -6.06 3.12 14.70
CA ALA A 126 -5.93 4.56 14.50
C ALA A 126 -4.56 4.93 13.89
N ALA A 127 -3.48 4.30 14.36
CA ALA A 127 -2.13 4.54 13.84
C ALA A 127 -2.02 4.10 12.37
N VAL A 128 -2.56 2.92 12.03
CA VAL A 128 -2.57 2.43 10.64
C VAL A 128 -3.40 3.35 9.75
N ARG A 129 -4.58 3.75 10.20
CA ARG A 129 -5.45 4.67 9.44
C ARG A 129 -4.77 6.01 9.18
N ARG A 130 -4.11 6.55 10.18
CA ARG A 130 -3.38 7.82 10.06
C ARG A 130 -2.28 7.69 9.01
N GLU A 131 -1.49 6.63 9.08
CA GLU A 131 -0.36 6.41 8.17
C GLU A 131 -0.84 6.19 6.73
N THR A 132 -1.83 5.32 6.53
CA THR A 132 -2.34 5.03 5.18
C THR A 132 -3.06 6.23 4.58
N THR A 133 -3.76 7.02 5.38
CA THR A 133 -4.38 8.26 4.91
C THR A 133 -3.33 9.24 4.40
N LYS A 134 -2.23 9.40 5.13
CA LYS A 134 -1.10 10.26 4.70
C LYS A 134 -0.50 9.75 3.40
N ASN A 135 -0.29 8.45 3.31
CA ASN A 135 0.30 7.84 2.13
C ASN A 135 -0.56 8.03 0.89
N LEU A 136 -1.88 7.84 1.01
CA LEU A 136 -2.80 8.06 -0.12
C LEU A 136 -2.86 9.53 -0.53
N LYS A 137 -2.81 10.45 0.42
CA LYS A 137 -2.76 11.89 0.10
C LYS A 137 -1.46 12.25 -0.62
N CYS A 138 -0.35 11.65 -0.21
CA CYS A 138 0.94 11.83 -0.88
C CYS A 138 0.88 11.32 -2.33
N LEU A 139 0.32 10.14 -2.53
CA LEU A 139 0.13 9.56 -3.87
C LEU A 139 -0.71 10.48 -4.76
N LYS A 140 -1.84 10.96 -4.24
CA LYS A 140 -2.72 11.88 -4.97
C LYS A 140 -1.97 13.15 -5.38
N ALA A 141 -1.28 13.78 -4.44
CA ALA A 141 -0.55 15.02 -4.71
C ALA A 141 0.54 14.80 -5.75
N LEU A 142 1.27 13.70 -5.64
CA LEU A 142 2.36 13.36 -6.55
C LEU A 142 1.86 13.13 -7.97
N LEU A 143 0.80 12.33 -8.14
CA LEU A 143 0.28 11.99 -9.46
C LEU A 143 -0.40 13.19 -10.13
N GLU A 144 -1.18 13.96 -9.39
CA GLU A 144 -1.86 15.13 -9.96
C GLU A 144 -0.87 16.23 -10.31
N LYS A 145 0.22 16.36 -9.57
CA LYS A 145 1.28 17.31 -9.88
C LYS A 145 2.02 16.94 -11.15
N GLU A 146 2.36 15.65 -11.33
CA GLU A 146 3.04 15.17 -12.54
C GLU A 146 2.16 15.36 -13.77
N ASP A 147 0.86 15.07 -13.68
CA ASP A 147 -0.08 15.27 -14.77
C ASP A 147 -0.17 16.75 -15.16
N ALA A 148 -0.20 17.67 -14.19
CA ALA A 148 -0.26 19.10 -14.44
C ALA A 148 1.02 19.64 -15.12
N GLN A 149 2.16 18.98 -14.93
CA GLN A 149 3.43 19.36 -15.54
C GLN A 149 3.66 18.70 -16.90
N GLY A 150 2.94 17.64 -17.15
CA GLY A 150 3.06 16.87 -18.37
C GLY A 150 1.97 17.15 -19.34
#